data_2f4a23bfeadb07f1d5efc9473018c77e
#
_entry.id   2f4a23bfeadb07f1d5efc9473018c77e
#
_cell.length_a   1.000
_cell.length_b   1.000
_cell.length_c   1.000
_cell.angle_alpha   90.00
_cell.angle_beta   90.00
_cell.angle_gamma   90.00
#
_symmetry.space_group_name_H-M   'P 1'
#
loop_
_entity.id
_entity.type
_entity.pdbx_description
1 polymer ?
#
loop_
_entity_poly.entity_id
_entity_poly.type
_entity_poly.pdbx_seq_one_letter_code
_entity_poly.pdbx_strand_id
1 'polypeptide(L)'
;AARSGISEQYEKLRDSHYNGTISLGTVSGRLVDDVRALDADIDLSGYGIDLTAHAARHMQKRHGQGKEQKENQGGLLKDDFLMIPDIISSYDFVRLANSNKDRKAISFVKIANGSELVLIGAEYSARKKLLIKTMWKVKLEQK
;
A
#
# COMPACT_ATOMS: atom_id res chain seq x y z
N ALA A 1 3.28 13.55 11.73
CA ALA A 1 2.22 12.66 11.27
C ALA A 1 2.68 11.85 10.06
N ALA A 2 2.06 10.70 9.85
CA ALA A 2 2.44 9.77 8.78
C ALA A 2 2.38 10.44 7.39
N ARG A 3 1.39 11.31 7.18
CA ARG A 3 1.21 11.99 5.90
C ARG A 3 2.37 12.95 5.59
N SER A 4 2.87 13.65 6.59
CA SER A 4 4.05 14.51 6.44
C SER A 4 5.29 13.69 6.10
N GLY A 5 5.49 12.55 6.78
CA GLY A 5 6.59 11.65 6.50
C GLY A 5 6.56 11.10 5.08
N ILE A 6 5.36 10.75 4.58
CA ILE A 6 5.18 10.29 3.20
C ILE A 6 5.56 11.40 2.22
N SER A 7 5.14 12.62 2.47
CA SER A 7 5.48 13.75 1.59
C SER A 7 6.99 13.98 1.52
N GLU A 8 7.67 13.95 2.67
CA GLU A 8 9.12 14.07 2.72
C GLU A 8 9.80 12.93 1.97
N GLN A 9 9.34 11.70 2.14
CA GLN A 9 9.90 10.57 1.43
C GLN A 9 9.71 10.70 -0.07
N TYR A 10 8.55 11.15 -0.51
CA TYR A 10 8.29 11.34 -1.93
C TYR A 10 9.30 12.30 -2.55
N GLU A 11 9.58 13.42 -1.88
CA GLU A 11 10.56 14.39 -2.37
C GLU A 11 11.98 13.80 -2.37
N LYS A 12 12.33 12.99 -1.39
CA LYS A 12 13.65 12.36 -1.29
C LYS A 12 13.87 11.25 -2.32
N LEU A 13 12.81 10.75 -2.95
CA LEU A 13 12.94 9.72 -3.98
C LEU A 13 13.70 10.18 -5.21
N ARG A 14 13.89 11.47 -5.38
CA ARG A 14 14.74 12.02 -6.44
C ARG A 14 16.20 11.63 -6.26
N ASP A 15 16.61 11.38 -5.02
CA ASP A 15 17.94 10.87 -4.71
C ASP A 15 17.92 9.35 -4.76
N SER A 16 18.58 8.77 -5.76
CA SER A 16 18.62 7.32 -5.97
C SER A 16 19.35 6.57 -4.86
N HIS A 17 20.10 7.27 -4.01
CA HIS A 17 20.80 6.66 -2.89
C HIS A 17 20.02 6.69 -1.58
N TYR A 18 18.88 7.35 -1.56
CA TYR A 18 18.05 7.42 -0.36
C TYR A 18 17.40 6.05 -0.08
N ASN A 19 17.64 5.51 1.11
CA ASN A 19 17.14 4.19 1.53
C ASN A 19 16.33 4.24 2.83
N GLY A 20 15.72 5.38 3.15
CA GLY A 20 14.95 5.52 4.36
C GLY A 20 13.72 4.62 4.42
N THR A 21 13.20 4.43 5.62
CA THR A 21 11.95 3.71 5.86
C THR A 21 11.03 4.59 6.67
N ILE A 22 9.75 4.62 6.31
CA ILE A 22 8.73 5.34 7.07
C ILE A 22 7.86 4.34 7.79
N SER A 23 7.68 4.55 9.11
CA SER A 23 6.68 3.82 9.87
C SER A 23 5.33 4.49 9.65
N LEU A 24 4.34 3.69 9.23
CA LEU A 24 2.97 4.17 9.03
C LEU A 24 2.09 3.86 10.24
N GLY A 25 2.71 3.49 11.37
CA GLY A 25 2.00 3.16 12.60
C GLY A 25 1.81 1.67 12.76
N THR A 26 0.83 1.30 13.58
CA THR A 26 0.48 -0.10 13.83
C THR A 26 -0.87 -0.42 13.18
N VAL A 27 -1.10 -1.71 12.92
CA VAL A 27 -2.39 -2.14 12.35
C VAL A 27 -3.53 -1.83 13.32
N SER A 28 -4.67 -1.45 12.77
CA SER A 28 -5.88 -1.20 13.57
C SER A 28 -6.56 -2.50 13.96
N GLY A 29 -7.39 -2.46 15.01
CA GLY A 29 -8.22 -3.61 15.36
C GLY A 29 -9.15 -4.02 14.24
N ARG A 30 -9.68 -3.06 13.48
CA ARG A 30 -10.50 -3.33 12.31
C ARG A 30 -9.74 -4.19 11.30
N LEU A 31 -8.49 -3.82 11.00
CA LEU A 31 -7.68 -4.57 10.04
C LEU A 31 -7.40 -5.98 10.54
N VAL A 32 -7.06 -6.13 11.82
CA VAL A 32 -6.85 -7.45 12.43
C VAL A 32 -8.07 -8.33 12.20
N ASP A 33 -9.26 -7.81 12.50
CA ASP A 33 -10.50 -8.57 12.39
C ASP A 33 -10.86 -8.87 10.94
N ASP A 34 -10.73 -7.90 10.04
CA ASP A 34 -11.06 -8.06 8.63
C ASP A 34 -10.17 -9.10 7.96
N VAL A 35 -8.88 -9.10 8.27
CA VAL A 35 -7.94 -10.07 7.70
C VAL A 35 -8.17 -11.45 8.28
N ARG A 36 -8.45 -11.55 9.57
CA ARG A 36 -8.74 -12.85 10.20
C ARG A 36 -10.01 -13.48 9.60
N ALA A 37 -10.98 -12.66 9.22
CA ALA A 37 -12.18 -13.15 8.56
C ALA A 37 -11.88 -13.72 7.17
N LEU A 38 -10.84 -13.22 6.50
CA LEU A 38 -10.42 -13.73 5.19
C LEU A 38 -9.58 -15.00 5.32
N ASP A 39 -8.70 -15.05 6.32
CA ASP A 39 -7.80 -16.18 6.57
C ASP A 39 -7.47 -16.19 8.06
N ALA A 40 -8.02 -17.19 8.76
CA ALA A 40 -7.85 -17.31 10.21
C ALA A 40 -6.39 -17.54 10.64
N ASP A 41 -5.53 -17.97 9.71
CA ASP A 41 -4.13 -18.20 9.99
C ASP A 41 -3.31 -16.91 9.96
N ILE A 42 -3.88 -15.79 9.52
CA ILE A 42 -3.20 -14.50 9.52
C ILE A 42 -3.66 -13.70 10.73
N ASP A 43 -2.75 -13.49 11.67
CA ASP A 43 -3.00 -12.65 12.84
C ASP A 43 -2.04 -11.47 12.82
N LEU A 44 -2.57 -10.31 12.48
CA LEU A 44 -1.78 -9.08 12.38
C LEU A 44 -1.74 -8.29 13.69
N SER A 45 -2.20 -8.86 14.80
CA SER A 45 -2.20 -8.17 16.09
C SER A 45 -0.79 -7.68 16.45
N GLY A 46 -0.66 -6.40 16.75
CA GLY A 46 0.61 -5.81 17.12
C GLY A 46 1.61 -5.55 16.00
N TYR A 47 1.22 -5.80 14.76
CA TYR A 47 2.11 -5.55 13.61
C TYR A 47 2.28 -4.04 13.38
N GLY A 48 3.50 -3.65 13.05
CA GLY A 48 3.78 -2.32 12.51
C GLY A 48 3.66 -2.34 10.99
N ILE A 49 3.45 -1.18 10.40
CA ILE A 49 3.34 -1.01 8.95
C ILE A 49 4.47 -0.11 8.49
N ASP A 50 5.29 -0.59 7.55
CA ASP A 50 6.44 0.15 7.06
C ASP A 50 6.39 0.31 5.54
N LEU A 51 6.85 1.47 5.09
CA LEU A 51 7.05 1.77 3.67
C LEU A 51 8.51 2.16 3.46
N THR A 52 9.25 1.37 2.66
CA THR A 52 10.64 1.67 2.34
C THR A 52 10.74 2.58 1.12
N ALA A 53 11.84 3.32 1.02
CA ALA A 53 12.12 4.13 -0.15
C ALA A 53 12.23 3.25 -1.41
N HIS A 54 12.77 2.06 -1.27
CA HIS A 54 12.85 1.11 -2.39
C HIS A 54 11.46 0.75 -2.93
N ALA A 55 10.53 0.42 -2.04
CA ALA A 55 9.16 0.10 -2.44
C ALA A 55 8.47 1.32 -3.06
N ALA A 56 8.66 2.50 -2.48
CA ALA A 56 8.07 3.73 -2.99
C ALA A 56 8.57 4.05 -4.40
N ARG A 57 9.88 3.92 -4.65
CA ARG A 57 10.44 4.11 -5.99
C ARG A 57 9.90 3.09 -6.99
N HIS A 58 9.75 1.83 -6.53
CA HIS A 58 9.19 0.78 -7.36
C HIS A 58 7.76 1.12 -7.83
N MET A 59 6.94 1.64 -6.92
CA MET A 59 5.59 2.08 -7.26
C MET A 59 5.61 3.18 -8.34
N GLN A 60 6.46 4.18 -8.17
CA GLN A 60 6.58 5.29 -9.12
C GLN A 60 7.09 4.80 -10.47
N LYS A 61 8.06 3.92 -10.46
CA LYS A 61 8.66 3.40 -11.70
C LYS A 61 7.67 2.56 -12.51
N ARG A 62 6.87 1.73 -11.84
CA ARG A 62 5.98 0.79 -12.52
C ARG A 62 4.58 1.34 -12.76
N HIS A 63 4.09 2.21 -11.87
CA HIS A 63 2.69 2.65 -11.86
C HIS A 63 2.54 4.16 -11.78
N GLY A 64 3.63 4.92 -11.90
CA GLY A 64 3.58 6.37 -11.87
C GLY A 64 2.88 6.96 -13.08
N GLN A 65 2.70 8.28 -13.06
CA GLN A 65 2.04 8.99 -14.14
C GLN A 65 2.73 8.70 -15.48
N GLY A 66 1.94 8.35 -16.49
CA GLY A 66 2.47 7.98 -17.80
C GLY A 66 2.89 6.52 -17.92
N LYS A 67 2.70 5.72 -16.89
CA LYS A 67 3.10 4.31 -16.87
C LYS A 67 1.90 3.36 -16.88
N GLU A 68 0.83 3.71 -17.55
CA GLU A 68 -0.34 2.87 -17.69
C GLU A 68 0.03 1.61 -18.49
N GLN A 69 -0.04 0.46 -17.83
CA GLN A 69 0.35 -0.82 -18.42
C GLN A 69 -0.83 -1.67 -18.85
N LYS A 70 -2.01 -1.37 -18.33
CA LYS A 70 -3.24 -2.11 -18.63
C LYS A 70 -4.34 -1.12 -18.95
N GLU A 71 -5.32 -1.58 -19.72
CA GLU A 71 -6.39 -0.74 -20.24
C GLU A 71 -7.07 0.13 -19.19
N ASN A 72 -7.32 -0.39 -18.00
CA ASN A 72 -8.06 0.34 -16.98
C ASN A 72 -7.16 0.92 -15.87
N GLN A 73 -5.85 0.86 -16.03
CA GLN A 73 -4.94 1.42 -15.03
C GLN A 73 -4.60 2.87 -15.37
N GLY A 74 -4.76 3.74 -14.36
CA GLY A 74 -4.27 5.11 -14.45
C GLY A 74 -2.88 5.23 -13.87
N GLY A 75 -2.14 6.27 -14.25
CA GLY A 75 -0.85 6.58 -13.65
C GLY A 75 -1.01 7.11 -12.24
N LEU A 76 -0.12 6.70 -11.33
CA LEU A 76 -0.11 7.21 -9.96
C LEU A 76 0.43 8.63 -9.92
N LEU A 77 -0.32 9.49 -9.25
CA LEU A 77 0.06 10.88 -9.01
C LEU A 77 0.63 11.00 -7.59
N LYS A 78 1.31 12.12 -7.32
CA LYS A 78 1.80 12.41 -5.96
C LYS A 78 0.67 12.35 -4.95
N ASP A 79 -0.51 12.90 -5.28
CA ASP A 79 -1.65 12.90 -4.36
C ASP A 79 -2.13 11.48 -4.05
N ASP A 80 -2.07 10.57 -5.02
CA ASP A 80 -2.40 9.17 -4.79
C ASP A 80 -1.43 8.55 -3.80
N PHE A 81 -0.14 8.84 -3.96
CA PHE A 81 0.90 8.35 -3.06
C PHE A 81 0.69 8.88 -1.64
N LEU A 82 0.30 10.14 -1.50
CA LEU A 82 0.04 10.75 -0.19
C LEU A 82 -1.18 10.16 0.50
N MET A 83 -2.04 9.45 -0.22
CA MET A 83 -3.20 8.78 0.36
C MET A 83 -2.87 7.46 1.05
N ILE A 84 -1.64 6.97 0.96
CA ILE A 84 -1.30 5.67 1.55
C ILE A 84 -1.74 5.55 3.02
N PRO A 85 -1.47 6.52 3.91
CA PRO A 85 -1.95 6.41 5.28
C PRO A 85 -3.48 6.36 5.37
N ASP A 86 -4.18 7.11 4.54
CA ASP A 86 -5.64 7.11 4.52
C ASP A 86 -6.20 5.79 4.01
N ILE A 87 -5.55 5.19 3.01
CA ILE A 87 -5.95 3.87 2.50
C ILE A 87 -5.86 2.84 3.62
N ILE A 88 -4.76 2.85 4.37
CA ILE A 88 -4.55 1.89 5.45
C ILE A 88 -5.56 2.09 6.58
N SER A 89 -5.87 3.34 6.93
CA SER A 89 -6.74 3.64 8.06
C SER A 89 -8.22 3.61 7.74
N SER A 90 -8.61 3.83 6.47
CA SER A 90 -10.02 3.95 6.08
C SER A 90 -10.33 3.28 4.75
N TYR A 91 -9.72 2.13 4.49
CA TYR A 91 -10.02 1.35 3.29
C TYR A 91 -11.50 0.98 3.21
N ASP A 92 -11.98 0.79 1.99
CA ASP A 92 -13.37 0.34 1.78
C ASP A 92 -13.49 -1.16 2.06
N PHE A 93 -12.50 -1.94 1.61
CA PHE A 93 -12.43 -3.36 1.94
C PHE A 93 -11.00 -3.86 1.76
N VAL A 94 -10.72 -5.05 2.28
CA VAL A 94 -9.47 -5.78 2.07
C VAL A 94 -9.77 -7.14 1.48
N ARG A 95 -8.81 -7.70 0.79
CA ARG A 95 -8.87 -9.07 0.27
C ARG A 95 -7.46 -9.65 0.29
N LEU A 96 -7.38 -10.97 0.21
CA LEU A 96 -6.09 -11.62 0.11
C LEU A 96 -5.51 -11.38 -1.29
N ALA A 97 -4.23 -11.06 -1.34
CA ALA A 97 -3.52 -10.89 -2.60
C ALA A 97 -2.64 -12.11 -2.84
N ASN A 98 -2.33 -12.37 -4.11
CA ASN A 98 -1.38 -13.42 -4.44
C ASN A 98 0.00 -13.05 -3.90
N SER A 99 0.58 -13.96 -3.13
CA SER A 99 1.91 -13.77 -2.58
C SER A 99 2.89 -14.72 -3.26
N ASN A 100 4.14 -14.30 -3.31
CA ASN A 100 5.20 -15.16 -3.77
C ASN A 100 5.71 -16.01 -2.62
N LYS A 101 5.73 -17.33 -2.82
CA LYS A 101 6.30 -18.29 -1.87
C LYS A 101 5.58 -18.27 -0.52
N ASP A 102 6.32 -18.01 0.56
CA ASP A 102 5.84 -18.25 1.92
C ASP A 102 5.21 -17.04 2.58
N ARG A 103 5.14 -15.92 1.88
CA ARG A 103 4.58 -14.70 2.46
C ARG A 103 3.18 -14.45 1.98
N LYS A 104 2.30 -14.20 2.94
CA LYS A 104 0.93 -13.82 2.63
C LYS A 104 0.87 -12.33 2.37
N ALA A 105 0.02 -11.93 1.45
CA ALA A 105 -0.15 -10.54 1.10
C ALA A 105 -1.62 -10.13 1.18
N ILE A 106 -1.83 -8.86 1.52
CA ILE A 106 -3.14 -8.29 1.72
C ILE A 106 -3.29 -7.09 0.77
N SER A 107 -4.44 -7.04 0.11
CA SER A 107 -4.79 -5.94 -0.77
C SER A 107 -5.78 -5.03 -0.06
N PHE A 108 -5.38 -3.78 0.18
CA PHE A 108 -6.27 -2.73 0.66
C PHE A 108 -6.88 -2.04 -0.54
N VAL A 109 -8.18 -1.87 -0.56
CA VAL A 109 -8.86 -1.19 -1.67
C VAL A 109 -9.61 0.00 -1.14
N LYS A 110 -9.36 1.17 -1.72
CA LYS A 110 -10.08 2.39 -1.42
C LYS A 110 -10.55 3.03 -2.71
N ILE A 111 -11.83 3.33 -2.76
CA ILE A 111 -12.45 3.98 -3.92
C ILE A 111 -12.43 5.49 -3.70
N ALA A 112 -11.82 6.22 -4.62
CA ALA A 112 -11.72 7.67 -4.54
C ALA A 112 -11.63 8.28 -5.93
N ASN A 113 -12.35 9.37 -6.15
CA ASN A 113 -12.25 10.15 -7.40
C ASN A 113 -12.46 9.33 -8.68
N GLY A 114 -13.41 8.39 -8.65
CA GLY A 114 -13.71 7.56 -9.82
C GLY A 114 -12.69 6.47 -10.11
N SER A 115 -11.84 6.17 -9.15
CA SER A 115 -10.82 5.13 -9.29
C SER A 115 -10.76 4.27 -8.04
N GLU A 116 -10.26 3.04 -8.19
CA GLU A 116 -9.86 2.21 -7.06
C GLU A 116 -8.35 2.38 -6.87
N LEU A 117 -7.95 2.72 -5.66
CA LEU A 117 -6.55 2.66 -5.25
C LEU A 117 -6.32 1.32 -4.55
N VAL A 118 -5.40 0.53 -5.08
CA VAL A 118 -5.09 -0.80 -4.57
C VAL A 118 -3.69 -0.78 -4.00
N LEU A 119 -3.57 -1.09 -2.71
CA LEU A 119 -2.31 -1.05 -1.98
C LEU A 119 -2.01 -2.45 -1.46
N ILE A 120 -0.84 -2.98 -1.77
CA ILE A 120 -0.45 -4.33 -1.37
C ILE A 120 0.52 -4.26 -0.20
N GLY A 121 0.18 -4.96 0.89
CA GLY A 121 1.08 -5.16 2.02
C GLY A 121 1.39 -6.64 2.19
N ALA A 122 2.66 -6.97 2.37
CA ALA A 122 3.10 -8.34 2.59
C ALA A 122 3.36 -8.57 4.08
N GLU A 123 2.88 -9.68 4.59
CA GLU A 123 3.11 -10.08 5.97
C GLU A 123 4.54 -10.56 6.15
N TYR A 124 5.23 -9.99 7.12
CA TYR A 124 6.56 -10.41 7.52
C TYR A 124 6.50 -10.83 8.99
N SER A 125 6.10 -12.07 9.23
CA SER A 125 5.76 -12.55 10.58
C SER A 125 6.97 -12.59 11.51
N ALA A 126 8.18 -12.84 10.99
CA ALA A 126 9.39 -12.89 11.80
C ALA A 126 9.69 -11.58 12.54
N ARG A 127 9.26 -10.44 11.96
CA ARG A 127 9.47 -9.13 12.57
C ARG A 127 8.19 -8.45 12.99
N LYS A 128 7.06 -9.10 12.81
CA LYS A 128 5.72 -8.55 13.03
C LYS A 128 5.55 -7.22 12.29
N LYS A 129 5.84 -7.25 11.00
CA LYS A 129 5.72 -6.09 10.10
C LYS A 129 4.84 -6.42 8.92
N LEU A 130 4.03 -5.46 8.53
CA LEU A 130 3.33 -5.46 7.26
C LEU A 130 4.08 -4.48 6.37
N LEU A 131 4.73 -4.99 5.32
CA LEU A 131 5.56 -4.18 4.45
C LEU A 131 4.77 -3.79 3.21
N ILE A 132 4.63 -2.50 2.98
CA ILE A 132 3.95 -2.02 1.78
C ILE A 132 4.85 -2.28 0.58
N LYS A 133 4.33 -2.98 -0.42
CA LYS A 133 5.10 -3.44 -1.57
C LYS A 133 4.84 -2.65 -2.83
N THR A 134 3.58 -2.36 -3.12
CA THR A 134 3.21 -1.67 -4.34
C THR A 134 1.81 -1.08 -4.22
N MET A 135 1.50 -0.18 -5.12
CA MET A 135 0.17 0.41 -5.24
C MET A 135 -0.09 0.65 -6.71
N TRP A 136 -1.35 0.49 -7.13
CA TRP A 136 -1.77 0.88 -8.47
C TRP A 136 -3.17 1.48 -8.41
N LYS A 137 -3.55 2.10 -9.51
CA LYS A 137 -4.84 2.75 -9.64
C LYS A 137 -5.59 2.12 -10.80
N VAL A 138 -6.85 1.77 -10.55
CA VAL A 138 -7.75 1.22 -11.58
C VAL A 138 -8.86 2.22 -11.80
N LYS A 139 -9.04 2.67 -13.04
CA LYS A 139 -10.13 3.57 -13.37
C LYS A 139 -11.44 2.80 -13.35
N LEU A 140 -12.44 3.33 -12.68
CA LEU A 140 -13.76 2.73 -12.67
C LEU A 140 -14.50 3.09 -13.95
N GLU A 141 -15.19 2.11 -14.54
CA GLU A 141 -15.98 2.37 -15.74
C GLU A 141 -17.15 3.29 -15.41
N GLN A 142 -17.36 4.26 -16.26
CA GLN A 142 -18.54 5.11 -16.19
C GLN A 142 -19.64 4.48 -17.02
N LYS A 143 -20.76 4.27 -16.38
CA LYS A 143 -21.95 3.74 -17.08
C LYS A 143 -22.97 4.83 -17.26
#